data_c5c01adbcaf7e193c12ee3a2f98746b7
#
_entry.id   c5c01adbcaf7e193c12ee3a2f98746b7
#
_cell.length_a   1.000
_cell.length_b   1.000
_cell.length_c   1.000
_cell.angle_alpha   90.00
_cell.angle_beta   90.00
_cell.angle_gamma   90.00
#
_symmetry.space_group_name_H-M   'P 1'
#
loop_
_entity.id
_entity.type
_entity.pdbx_description
1 polymer ?
#
loop_
_entity_poly.entity_id
_entity_poly.type
_entity_poly.pdbx_seq_one_letter_code
_entity_poly.pdbx_strand_id
1 'polypeptide(L)'
;MNQAFICDGVRTPIGRYGGALAQVRADDLAALPLRVLLERHPQVDWAQLDDVILGCANQAGEDNRNLARMALLLAGVPVGVSGTTVNRLCGSGLDALAMAARSIKAGDAGLLLAGGAESMTRAPLVMGKADSAFSRQAQLYDTTLGWRFVNPRMQAEFGTDSMPETAENVAAQFNISRADQDAFALRSQQRAARAQALGHLAQEIAPVSLTGKKGAVTLFSQDEHPRPDTTFEQLQALKTPFRQPGSVTAGNASGLNDGAAALIVASEAMAARQGLTPRARIVATATCGVEPRLMGIGPLPATRKVLEIAGLSLAQMDVIELNEAFAAQALAVMRQLGLPDDAPQVNPNGGAIALGHPLGMSGARLALSALFELERRAGRYALCTMCIGVGQGIAMIIERV
;
A
#
# COMPACT_ATOMS: atom_id res chain seq x y z
N MET A 1 12.73 -26.59 -2.81
CA MET A 1 11.63 -25.67 -3.18
C MET A 1 12.23 -24.45 -3.84
N ASN A 2 11.63 -23.97 -4.92
CA ASN A 2 12.03 -22.72 -5.54
C ASN A 2 11.92 -21.56 -4.55
N GLN A 3 12.84 -20.62 -4.64
CA GLN A 3 12.80 -19.37 -3.86
C GLN A 3 12.34 -18.24 -4.76
N ALA A 4 11.65 -17.26 -4.18
CA ALA A 4 11.18 -16.07 -4.88
C ALA A 4 11.99 -14.86 -4.41
N PHE A 5 12.56 -14.13 -5.36
CA PHE A 5 13.39 -12.97 -5.09
C PHE A 5 12.82 -11.70 -5.70
N ILE A 6 12.86 -10.61 -4.97
CA ILE A 6 12.69 -9.26 -5.49
C ILE A 6 14.03 -8.86 -6.13
N CYS A 7 14.01 -8.52 -7.43
CA CYS A 7 15.21 -8.17 -8.18
C CYS A 7 15.32 -6.66 -8.41
N ASP A 8 14.21 -5.97 -8.61
CA ASP A 8 14.13 -4.51 -8.69
C ASP A 8 12.71 -4.05 -8.36
N GLY A 9 12.52 -2.75 -8.20
CA GLY A 9 11.23 -2.16 -8.00
C GLY A 9 11.28 -0.64 -8.08
N VAL A 10 10.11 -0.07 -8.35
CA VAL A 10 9.95 1.38 -8.48
C VAL A 10 8.52 1.78 -8.17
N ARG A 11 8.33 3.01 -7.72
CA ARG A 11 7.03 3.62 -7.53
C ARG A 11 6.94 5.01 -8.14
N THR A 12 5.74 5.48 -8.38
CA THR A 12 5.50 6.90 -8.63
C THR A 12 5.68 7.68 -7.30
N PRO A 13 5.89 9.00 -7.37
CA PRO A 13 5.60 9.84 -6.21
C PRO A 13 4.14 9.65 -5.81
N ILE A 14 3.83 9.80 -4.53
CA ILE A 14 2.44 9.75 -4.03
C ILE A 14 1.83 11.14 -4.14
N GLY A 15 0.76 11.26 -4.94
CA GLY A 15 -0.08 12.44 -5.06
C GLY A 15 -1.09 12.53 -3.91
N ARG A 16 -1.41 13.74 -3.48
CA ARG A 16 -2.56 13.96 -2.58
C ARG A 16 -3.85 13.97 -3.39
N TYR A 17 -4.98 13.77 -2.74
CA TYR A 17 -6.30 13.88 -3.34
C TYR A 17 -6.48 15.24 -4.04
N GLY A 18 -6.87 15.21 -5.32
CA GLY A 18 -6.99 16.41 -6.14
C GLY A 18 -5.68 17.14 -6.45
N GLY A 19 -4.52 16.50 -6.19
CA GLY A 19 -3.19 17.08 -6.35
C GLY A 19 -2.56 16.85 -7.73
N ALA A 20 -1.25 16.70 -7.76
CA ALA A 20 -0.46 16.63 -9.00
C ALA A 20 -0.89 15.50 -9.94
N LEU A 21 -1.28 14.35 -9.40
CA LEU A 21 -1.69 13.17 -10.20
C LEU A 21 -3.17 13.18 -10.60
N ALA A 22 -3.96 14.20 -10.25
CA ALA A 22 -5.41 14.25 -10.48
C ALA A 22 -5.82 14.12 -11.96
N GLN A 23 -4.95 14.50 -12.90
CA GLN A 23 -5.19 14.41 -14.35
C GLN A 23 -4.64 13.13 -14.98
N VAL A 24 -3.94 12.29 -14.22
CA VAL A 24 -3.40 11.02 -14.70
C VAL A 24 -4.46 9.95 -14.52
N ARG A 25 -4.83 9.26 -15.61
CA ARG A 25 -5.78 8.15 -15.56
C ARG A 25 -5.25 7.01 -14.71
N ALA A 26 -6.12 6.25 -14.06
CA ALA A 26 -5.71 5.14 -13.18
C ALA A 26 -4.93 4.04 -13.93
N ASP A 27 -5.34 3.72 -15.16
CA ASP A 27 -4.70 2.74 -16.01
C ASP A 27 -3.32 3.21 -16.53
N ASP A 28 -3.20 4.49 -16.91
CA ASP A 28 -1.91 5.10 -17.27
C ASP A 28 -0.97 5.17 -16.06
N LEU A 29 -1.48 5.55 -14.88
CA LEU A 29 -0.72 5.60 -13.64
C LEU A 29 -0.13 4.23 -13.29
N ALA A 30 -0.92 3.17 -13.42
CA ALA A 30 -0.48 1.79 -13.20
C ALA A 30 0.58 1.32 -14.20
N ALA A 31 0.56 1.83 -15.43
CA ALA A 31 1.53 1.49 -16.46
C ALA A 31 2.92 2.13 -16.24
N LEU A 32 2.99 3.28 -15.54
CA LEU A 32 4.25 4.01 -15.37
C LEU A 32 5.37 3.18 -14.71
N PRO A 33 5.18 2.57 -13.53
CA PRO A 33 6.25 1.79 -12.90
C PRO A 33 6.63 0.55 -13.72
N LEU A 34 5.69 -0.06 -14.45
CA LEU A 34 5.97 -1.18 -15.34
C LEU A 34 6.91 -0.73 -16.45
N ARG A 35 6.58 0.37 -17.15
CA ARG A 35 7.40 0.92 -18.23
C ARG A 35 8.82 1.24 -17.76
N VAL A 36 8.95 1.87 -16.60
CA VAL A 36 10.27 2.20 -16.04
C VAL A 36 11.11 0.94 -15.76
N LEU A 37 10.49 -0.15 -15.28
CA LEU A 37 11.20 -1.41 -15.09
C LEU A 37 11.64 -2.03 -16.41
N LEU A 38 10.80 -1.97 -17.47
CA LEU A 38 11.19 -2.42 -18.80
C LEU A 38 12.39 -1.63 -19.34
N GLU A 39 12.37 -0.31 -19.18
CA GLU A 39 13.44 0.58 -19.61
C GLU A 39 14.75 0.38 -18.83
N ARG A 40 14.67 0.10 -17.52
CA ARG A 40 15.85 -0.19 -16.68
C ARG A 40 16.51 -1.53 -16.99
N HIS A 41 15.74 -2.48 -17.50
CA HIS A 41 16.19 -3.85 -17.76
C HIS A 41 16.03 -4.26 -19.24
N PRO A 42 16.70 -3.56 -20.18
CA PRO A 42 16.57 -3.84 -21.63
C PRO A 42 17.15 -5.21 -22.03
N GLN A 43 17.93 -5.84 -21.16
CA GLN A 43 18.48 -7.18 -21.36
C GLN A 43 17.44 -8.29 -21.09
N VAL A 44 16.36 -8.00 -20.39
CA VAL A 44 15.33 -8.99 -20.04
C VAL A 44 14.46 -9.28 -21.27
N ASP A 45 14.30 -10.56 -21.57
CA ASP A 45 13.30 -11.01 -22.54
C ASP A 45 11.90 -10.98 -21.90
N TRP A 46 11.23 -9.83 -22.02
CA TRP A 46 9.91 -9.61 -21.46
C TRP A 46 8.80 -10.48 -22.07
N ALA A 47 9.07 -11.19 -23.18
CA ALA A 47 8.15 -12.20 -23.70
C ALA A 47 8.12 -13.48 -22.83
N GLN A 48 9.12 -13.66 -21.95
CA GLN A 48 9.17 -14.74 -20.96
C GLN A 48 8.59 -14.38 -19.60
N LEU A 49 7.96 -13.21 -19.49
CA LEU A 49 7.20 -12.83 -18.31
C LEU A 49 5.93 -13.70 -18.21
N ASP A 50 5.77 -14.42 -17.09
CA ASP A 50 4.65 -15.35 -16.93
C ASP A 50 3.33 -14.61 -16.67
N ASP A 51 3.34 -13.59 -15.80
CA ASP A 51 2.14 -12.80 -15.48
C ASP A 51 2.51 -11.44 -14.88
N VAL A 52 1.55 -10.50 -14.93
CA VAL A 52 1.60 -9.22 -14.20
C VAL A 52 0.45 -9.19 -13.19
N ILE A 53 0.78 -9.12 -11.91
CA ILE A 53 -0.22 -9.14 -10.82
C ILE A 53 -0.25 -7.75 -10.16
N LEU A 54 -1.32 -7.00 -10.33
CA LEU A 54 -1.48 -5.69 -9.70
C LEU A 54 -2.65 -5.66 -8.72
N GLY A 55 -2.39 -5.09 -7.53
CA GLY A 55 -3.41 -4.75 -6.56
C GLY A 55 -4.16 -3.49 -6.95
N CYS A 56 -5.50 -3.52 -6.83
CA CYS A 56 -6.37 -2.35 -6.97
C CYS A 56 -7.64 -2.56 -6.17
N ALA A 57 -8.00 -1.59 -5.33
CA ALA A 57 -9.17 -1.73 -4.44
C ALA A 57 -10.47 -1.24 -5.08
N ASN A 58 -10.44 -0.16 -5.87
CA ASN A 58 -11.66 0.45 -6.39
C ASN A 58 -12.29 -0.37 -7.53
N GLN A 59 -11.66 -0.46 -8.66
CA GLN A 59 -12.09 -1.16 -9.88
C GLN A 59 -13.45 -0.71 -10.44
N ALA A 60 -13.92 0.49 -10.08
CA ALA A 60 -15.23 1.00 -10.50
C ALA A 60 -15.15 2.04 -11.65
N GLY A 61 -13.98 2.63 -11.86
CA GLY A 61 -13.75 3.68 -12.86
C GLY A 61 -12.84 3.24 -14.00
N GLU A 62 -11.80 4.02 -14.25
CA GLU A 62 -10.77 3.75 -15.28
C GLU A 62 -9.91 2.51 -14.95
N ASP A 63 -9.97 2.07 -13.72
CA ASP A 63 -9.38 0.85 -13.15
C ASP A 63 -10.27 -0.40 -13.29
N ASN A 64 -11.41 -0.29 -13.99
CA ASN A 64 -12.33 -1.40 -14.22
C ASN A 64 -11.74 -2.46 -15.16
N ARG A 65 -12.47 -3.55 -15.35
CA ARG A 65 -12.08 -4.72 -16.14
C ARG A 65 -10.92 -5.46 -15.49
N ASN A 66 -9.70 -5.25 -15.98
CA ASN A 66 -8.48 -5.84 -15.45
C ASN A 66 -7.35 -4.81 -15.57
N LEU A 67 -7.15 -4.04 -14.51
CA LEU A 67 -6.16 -2.97 -14.48
C LEU A 67 -4.77 -3.48 -14.84
N ALA A 68 -4.36 -4.65 -14.33
CA ALA A 68 -3.05 -5.21 -14.61
C ALA A 68 -2.85 -5.49 -16.10
N ARG A 69 -3.87 -6.08 -16.75
CA ARG A 69 -3.80 -6.35 -18.19
C ARG A 69 -3.79 -5.08 -19.04
N MET A 70 -4.57 -4.06 -18.66
CA MET A 70 -4.55 -2.77 -19.34
C MET A 70 -3.20 -2.07 -19.15
N ALA A 71 -2.70 -2.02 -17.92
CA ALA A 71 -1.45 -1.36 -17.59
C ALA A 71 -0.24 -1.99 -18.30
N LEU A 72 -0.14 -3.32 -18.34
CA LEU A 72 0.96 -4.00 -19.03
C LEU A 72 0.99 -3.70 -20.54
N LEU A 73 -0.18 -3.65 -21.20
CA LEU A 73 -0.28 -3.30 -22.62
C LEU A 73 0.13 -1.84 -22.85
N LEU A 74 -0.34 -0.92 -22.01
CA LEU A 74 0.03 0.50 -22.05
C LEU A 74 1.52 0.74 -21.74
N ALA A 75 2.14 -0.13 -20.95
CA ALA A 75 3.57 -0.09 -20.65
C ALA A 75 4.44 -0.63 -21.79
N GLY A 76 3.87 -1.36 -22.75
CA GLY A 76 4.60 -1.97 -23.86
C GLY A 76 5.12 -3.39 -23.58
N VAL A 77 4.59 -4.05 -22.55
CA VAL A 77 4.84 -5.49 -22.33
C VAL A 77 4.26 -6.29 -23.48
N PRO A 78 4.94 -7.35 -23.96
CA PRO A 78 4.47 -8.16 -25.09
C PRO A 78 3.04 -8.67 -24.89
N VAL A 79 2.24 -8.66 -25.96
CA VAL A 79 0.81 -8.99 -25.92
C VAL A 79 0.51 -10.43 -25.48
N GLY A 80 1.49 -11.32 -25.59
CA GLY A 80 1.39 -12.71 -25.10
C GLY A 80 1.37 -12.87 -23.58
N VAL A 81 1.81 -11.85 -22.84
CA VAL A 81 1.87 -11.88 -21.36
C VAL A 81 0.49 -11.63 -20.77
N SER A 82 0.07 -12.47 -19.81
CA SER A 82 -1.19 -12.30 -19.09
C SER A 82 -1.10 -11.23 -17.97
N GLY A 83 -2.24 -10.85 -17.43
CA GLY A 83 -2.31 -9.93 -16.29
C GLY A 83 -3.50 -10.21 -15.40
N THR A 84 -3.33 -10.06 -14.09
CA THR A 84 -4.34 -10.33 -13.07
C THR A 84 -4.46 -9.17 -12.10
N THR A 85 -5.65 -8.65 -11.90
CA THR A 85 -5.93 -7.64 -10.88
C THR A 85 -6.50 -8.31 -9.63
N VAL A 86 -5.87 -8.02 -8.47
CA VAL A 86 -6.29 -8.59 -7.19
C VAL A 86 -6.83 -7.51 -6.27
N ASN A 87 -7.86 -7.85 -5.51
CA ASN A 87 -8.47 -6.97 -4.53
C ASN A 87 -8.49 -7.62 -3.15
N ARG A 88 -7.64 -7.12 -2.27
CA ARG A 88 -7.67 -7.30 -0.83
C ARG A 88 -7.69 -5.91 -0.16
N LEU A 89 -8.48 -4.98 -0.71
CA LEU A 89 -8.55 -3.59 -0.26
C LEU A 89 -7.14 -2.99 -0.05
N CYS A 90 -6.86 -2.40 1.11
CA CYS A 90 -5.56 -1.80 1.43
C CYS A 90 -4.36 -2.75 1.22
N GLY A 91 -4.56 -4.06 1.43
CA GLY A 91 -3.52 -5.09 1.32
C GLY A 91 -3.23 -5.60 -0.09
N SER A 92 -3.94 -5.10 -1.12
CA SER A 92 -3.90 -5.66 -2.47
C SER A 92 -2.50 -5.71 -3.07
N GLY A 93 -1.69 -4.66 -2.93
CA GLY A 93 -0.33 -4.65 -3.48
C GLY A 93 0.63 -5.62 -2.79
N LEU A 94 0.48 -5.80 -1.47
CA LEU A 94 1.28 -6.81 -0.75
C LEU A 94 0.83 -8.23 -1.07
N ASP A 95 -0.48 -8.43 -1.30
CA ASP A 95 -1.02 -9.72 -1.71
C ASP A 95 -0.62 -10.08 -3.14
N ALA A 96 -0.51 -9.11 -4.05
CA ALA A 96 0.04 -9.30 -5.39
C ALA A 96 1.47 -9.87 -5.34
N LEU A 97 2.34 -9.30 -4.50
CA LEU A 97 3.68 -9.83 -4.26
C LEU A 97 3.65 -11.21 -3.61
N ALA A 98 2.73 -11.45 -2.67
CA ALA A 98 2.55 -12.74 -2.03
C ALA A 98 2.10 -13.82 -3.03
N MET A 99 1.21 -13.49 -3.97
CA MET A 99 0.76 -14.38 -5.03
C MET A 99 1.91 -14.70 -5.99
N ALA A 100 2.66 -13.69 -6.44
CA ALA A 100 3.85 -13.89 -7.27
C ALA A 100 4.86 -14.83 -6.61
N ALA A 101 5.16 -14.61 -5.31
CA ALA A 101 6.08 -15.48 -4.57
C ALA A 101 5.55 -16.92 -4.43
N ARG A 102 4.25 -17.12 -4.23
CA ARG A 102 3.64 -18.46 -4.16
C ARG A 102 3.70 -19.17 -5.50
N SER A 103 3.40 -18.49 -6.62
CA SER A 103 3.49 -19.09 -7.96
C SER A 103 4.91 -19.55 -8.29
N ILE A 104 5.94 -18.75 -7.94
CA ILE A 104 7.33 -19.14 -8.11
C ILE A 104 7.69 -20.34 -7.22
N LYS A 105 7.31 -20.31 -5.95
CA LYS A 105 7.60 -21.39 -5.01
C LYS A 105 6.92 -22.71 -5.39
N ALA A 106 5.72 -22.63 -5.98
CA ALA A 106 4.99 -23.78 -6.52
C ALA A 106 5.62 -24.34 -7.81
N GLY A 107 6.39 -23.52 -8.53
CA GLY A 107 6.96 -23.88 -9.82
C GLY A 107 6.06 -23.55 -11.02
N ASP A 108 4.97 -22.82 -10.79
CA ASP A 108 4.01 -22.42 -11.84
C ASP A 108 4.51 -21.23 -12.66
N ALA A 109 5.46 -20.45 -12.12
CA ALA A 109 6.05 -19.27 -12.76
C ALA A 109 7.53 -19.11 -12.40
N GLY A 110 8.26 -18.38 -13.24
CA GLY A 110 9.67 -18.07 -13.05
C GLY A 110 9.96 -16.58 -12.96
N LEU A 111 9.20 -15.74 -13.68
CA LEU A 111 9.38 -14.29 -13.74
C LEU A 111 8.01 -13.58 -13.73
N LEU A 112 7.80 -12.68 -12.78
CA LEU A 112 6.57 -11.91 -12.68
C LEU A 112 6.87 -10.42 -12.39
N LEU A 113 5.95 -9.55 -12.82
CA LEU A 113 5.83 -8.20 -12.29
C LEU A 113 4.67 -8.20 -11.28
N ALA A 114 4.91 -7.70 -10.08
CA ALA A 114 3.89 -7.62 -9.05
C ALA A 114 3.91 -6.25 -8.36
N GLY A 115 2.73 -5.73 -8.03
CA GLY A 115 2.64 -4.41 -7.42
C GLY A 115 1.22 -3.97 -7.22
N GLY A 116 0.93 -2.70 -7.48
CA GLY A 116 -0.43 -2.18 -7.41
C GLY A 116 -0.53 -0.70 -7.68
N ALA A 117 -1.75 -0.24 -7.90
CA ALA A 117 -2.06 1.15 -8.16
C ALA A 117 -3.42 1.51 -7.56
N GLU A 118 -3.56 2.80 -7.23
CA GLU A 118 -4.83 3.38 -6.84
C GLU A 118 -4.86 4.85 -7.26
N SER A 119 -5.96 5.29 -7.86
CA SER A 119 -6.28 6.70 -7.98
C SER A 119 -7.56 6.99 -7.22
N MET A 120 -7.41 7.46 -5.98
CA MET A 120 -8.56 7.82 -5.15
C MET A 120 -9.21 9.13 -5.62
N THR A 121 -8.43 9.99 -6.26
CA THR A 121 -8.93 11.24 -6.87
C THR A 121 -9.91 10.97 -8.02
N ARG A 122 -9.68 9.93 -8.81
CA ARG A 122 -10.48 9.61 -10.00
C ARG A 122 -11.51 8.51 -9.76
N ALA A 123 -11.71 8.14 -8.50
CA ALA A 123 -12.76 7.22 -8.10
C ALA A 123 -14.13 7.78 -8.49
N PRO A 124 -14.95 7.05 -9.27
CA PRO A 124 -16.19 7.58 -9.83
C PRO A 124 -17.33 7.59 -8.80
N LEU A 125 -18.34 8.39 -9.09
CA LEU A 125 -19.66 8.22 -8.51
C LEU A 125 -20.39 7.08 -9.21
N VAL A 126 -21.05 6.21 -8.45
CA VAL A 126 -21.81 5.06 -8.98
C VAL A 126 -23.26 5.11 -8.51
N MET A 127 -24.14 4.59 -9.33
CA MET A 127 -25.57 4.47 -9.07
C MET A 127 -26.03 3.06 -9.33
N GLY A 128 -26.79 2.48 -8.42
CA GLY A 128 -27.48 1.19 -8.64
C GLY A 128 -28.58 1.29 -9.70
N LYS A 129 -28.92 0.16 -10.29
CA LYS A 129 -30.14 0.08 -11.08
C LYS A 129 -31.37 0.20 -10.17
N ALA A 130 -32.45 0.75 -10.71
CA ALA A 130 -33.71 0.84 -9.99
C ALA A 130 -34.26 -0.55 -9.68
N ASP A 131 -34.78 -0.75 -8.46
CA ASP A 131 -35.35 -2.02 -8.01
C ASP A 131 -36.77 -2.25 -8.56
N SER A 132 -37.40 -1.19 -9.09
CA SER A 132 -38.76 -1.24 -9.67
C SER A 132 -38.86 -0.41 -10.94
N ALA A 133 -39.79 -0.81 -11.82
CA ALA A 133 -40.11 -0.04 -13.01
C ALA A 133 -40.62 1.35 -12.62
N PHE A 134 -40.24 2.37 -13.41
CA PHE A 134 -40.63 3.76 -13.22
C PHE A 134 -40.25 4.38 -11.86
N SER A 135 -39.21 3.84 -11.19
CA SER A 135 -38.67 4.42 -9.97
C SER A 135 -38.30 5.90 -10.19
N ARG A 136 -38.67 6.74 -9.21
CA ARG A 136 -38.33 8.17 -9.19
C ARG A 136 -37.23 8.49 -8.18
N GLN A 137 -36.62 7.45 -7.60
CA GLN A 137 -35.53 7.57 -6.64
C GLN A 137 -34.24 7.06 -7.25
N ALA A 138 -33.15 7.79 -7.05
CA ALA A 138 -31.79 7.40 -7.40
C ALA A 138 -30.85 7.78 -6.25
N GLN A 139 -29.94 6.90 -5.91
CA GLN A 139 -28.90 7.15 -4.92
C GLN A 139 -27.53 7.06 -5.59
N LEU A 140 -26.72 8.11 -5.46
CA LEU A 140 -25.33 8.14 -5.89
C LEU A 140 -24.43 7.83 -4.71
N TYR A 141 -23.40 7.02 -4.98
CA TYR A 141 -22.37 6.68 -4.01
C TYR A 141 -21.02 7.16 -4.53
N ASP A 142 -20.23 7.81 -3.68
CA ASP A 142 -18.84 8.10 -3.93
C ASP A 142 -18.02 6.83 -3.65
N THR A 143 -17.21 6.40 -4.62
CA THR A 143 -16.41 5.19 -4.50
C THR A 143 -14.99 5.46 -4.00
N THR A 144 -14.65 6.70 -3.69
CA THR A 144 -13.33 7.10 -3.18
C THR A 144 -12.96 6.35 -1.90
N LEU A 145 -13.89 6.25 -0.96
CA LEU A 145 -13.71 5.59 0.32
C LEU A 145 -15.06 5.17 0.91
N GLY A 146 -15.06 4.10 1.71
CA GLY A 146 -16.21 3.70 2.50
C GLY A 146 -17.14 2.72 1.81
N TRP A 147 -18.28 2.52 2.46
CA TRP A 147 -19.29 1.55 2.07
C TRP A 147 -20.22 2.09 0.99
N ARG A 148 -20.55 1.24 0.03
CA ARG A 148 -21.58 1.45 -0.99
C ARG A 148 -22.38 0.19 -1.18
N PHE A 149 -23.66 0.29 -1.54
CA PHE A 149 -24.55 -0.87 -1.74
C PHE A 149 -24.53 -1.82 -0.53
N VAL A 150 -24.69 -1.25 0.67
CA VAL A 150 -24.55 -1.98 1.94
C VAL A 150 -25.52 -3.16 1.99
N ASN A 151 -25.00 -4.37 2.23
CA ASN A 151 -25.82 -5.55 2.52
C ASN A 151 -26.40 -5.42 3.95
N PRO A 152 -27.75 -5.47 4.12
CA PRO A 152 -28.38 -5.30 5.44
C PRO A 152 -27.95 -6.37 6.47
N ARG A 153 -27.69 -7.61 6.03
CA ARG A 153 -27.17 -8.64 6.94
C ARG A 153 -25.76 -8.34 7.42
N MET A 154 -24.89 -7.89 6.49
CA MET A 154 -23.54 -7.48 6.84
C MET A 154 -23.55 -6.35 7.87
N GLN A 155 -24.44 -5.37 7.68
CA GLN A 155 -24.61 -4.26 8.61
C GLN A 155 -25.12 -4.72 9.98
N ALA A 156 -26.10 -5.62 10.02
CA ALA A 156 -26.68 -6.10 11.26
C ALA A 156 -25.75 -7.01 12.05
N GLU A 157 -25.01 -7.90 11.38
CA GLU A 157 -24.17 -8.91 12.02
C GLU A 157 -22.77 -8.39 12.39
N PHE A 158 -22.16 -7.57 11.53
CA PHE A 158 -20.74 -7.18 11.64
C PHE A 158 -20.52 -5.65 11.72
N GLY A 159 -21.55 -4.86 11.46
CA GLY A 159 -21.44 -3.42 11.32
C GLY A 159 -20.80 -2.99 10.00
N THR A 160 -21.00 -1.73 9.66
CA THR A 160 -20.42 -1.07 8.48
C THR A 160 -19.83 0.28 8.87
N ASP A 161 -19.08 0.28 9.98
CA ASP A 161 -18.43 1.46 10.52
C ASP A 161 -17.51 2.08 9.45
N SER A 162 -17.46 3.39 9.37
CA SER A 162 -16.51 4.09 8.53
C SER A 162 -15.07 3.82 9.00
N MET A 163 -14.09 3.99 8.13
CA MET A 163 -12.70 3.72 8.50
C MET A 163 -12.23 4.53 9.73
N PRO A 164 -12.54 5.84 9.86
CA PRO A 164 -12.21 6.57 11.09
C PRO A 164 -12.94 6.03 12.35
N GLU A 165 -14.18 5.56 12.22
CA GLU A 165 -14.90 4.95 13.35
C GLU A 165 -14.25 3.65 13.80
N THR A 166 -13.74 2.82 12.87
CA THR A 166 -12.96 1.62 13.24
C THR A 166 -11.70 1.99 13.99
N ALA A 167 -11.05 3.11 13.66
CA ALA A 167 -9.88 3.62 14.38
C ALA A 167 -10.24 4.12 15.79
N GLU A 168 -11.39 4.79 15.95
CA GLU A 168 -11.92 5.17 17.27
C GLU A 168 -12.25 3.93 18.13
N ASN A 169 -12.78 2.87 17.52
CA ASN A 169 -13.02 1.61 18.23
C ASN A 169 -11.71 1.00 18.75
N VAL A 170 -10.67 0.99 17.92
CA VAL A 170 -9.33 0.52 18.32
C VAL A 170 -8.74 1.41 19.41
N ALA A 171 -8.85 2.74 19.27
CA ALA A 171 -8.37 3.68 20.30
C ALA A 171 -9.03 3.43 21.66
N ALA A 172 -10.35 3.24 21.66
CA ALA A 172 -11.11 2.96 22.88
C ALA A 172 -10.74 1.60 23.50
N GLN A 173 -10.69 0.54 22.69
CA GLN A 173 -10.44 -0.82 23.16
C GLN A 173 -9.01 -1.01 23.70
N PHE A 174 -8.02 -0.36 23.08
CA PHE A 174 -6.60 -0.49 23.45
C PHE A 174 -6.08 0.68 24.26
N ASN A 175 -6.96 1.59 24.72
CA ASN A 175 -6.61 2.77 25.52
C ASN A 175 -5.53 3.64 24.89
N ILE A 176 -5.66 3.94 23.60
CA ILE A 176 -4.74 4.81 22.87
C ILE A 176 -5.22 6.25 22.99
N SER A 177 -4.47 7.08 23.71
CA SER A 177 -4.86 8.46 23.95
C SER A 177 -4.71 9.33 22.68
N ARG A 178 -5.43 10.46 22.63
CA ARG A 178 -5.28 11.46 21.58
C ARG A 178 -3.84 11.99 21.53
N ALA A 179 -3.22 12.23 22.68
CA ALA A 179 -1.86 12.73 22.77
C ALA A 179 -0.83 11.75 22.18
N ASP A 180 -1.00 10.45 22.44
CA ASP A 180 -0.15 9.41 21.86
C ASP A 180 -0.29 9.38 20.32
N GLN A 181 -1.53 9.47 19.82
CA GLN A 181 -1.82 9.49 18.39
C GLN A 181 -1.17 10.69 17.70
N ASP A 182 -1.27 11.88 18.29
CA ASP A 182 -0.68 13.10 17.74
C ASP A 182 0.87 13.05 17.79
N ALA A 183 1.45 12.51 18.87
CA ALA A 183 2.90 12.30 18.98
C ALA A 183 3.43 11.32 17.92
N PHE A 184 2.68 10.23 17.66
CA PHE A 184 3.01 9.27 16.62
C PHE A 184 2.95 9.91 15.23
N ALA A 185 1.90 10.67 14.95
CA ALA A 185 1.72 11.38 13.68
C ALA A 185 2.83 12.41 13.42
N LEU A 186 3.19 13.18 14.45
CA LEU A 186 4.31 14.13 14.37
C LEU A 186 5.61 13.41 14.02
N ARG A 187 5.89 12.27 14.65
CA ARG A 187 7.09 11.47 14.38
C ARG A 187 7.10 10.95 12.95
N SER A 188 5.95 10.50 12.42
CA SER A 188 5.83 10.08 11.02
C SER A 188 6.20 11.22 10.07
N GLN A 189 5.68 12.43 10.30
CA GLN A 189 6.03 13.62 9.49
C GLN A 189 7.52 13.96 9.58
N GLN A 190 8.10 13.96 10.77
CA GLN A 190 9.52 14.25 10.98
C GLN A 190 10.44 13.24 10.29
N ARG A 191 10.09 11.95 10.36
CA ARG A 191 10.84 10.87 9.68
C ARG A 191 10.73 10.99 8.15
N ALA A 192 9.55 11.28 7.61
CA ALA A 192 9.35 11.49 6.18
C ALA A 192 10.13 12.72 5.68
N ALA A 193 10.05 13.85 6.38
CA ALA A 193 10.79 15.05 6.04
C ALA A 193 12.32 14.82 6.02
N ARG A 194 12.82 14.13 7.03
CA ARG A 194 14.24 13.75 7.09
C ARG A 194 14.63 12.82 5.94
N ALA A 195 13.83 11.78 5.66
CA ALA A 195 14.11 10.83 4.59
C ALA A 195 14.07 11.51 3.20
N GLN A 196 13.17 12.47 3.01
CA GLN A 196 13.07 13.26 1.79
C GLN A 196 14.30 14.16 1.63
N ALA A 197 14.71 14.87 2.69
CA ALA A 197 15.89 15.74 2.68
C ALA A 197 17.20 14.98 2.42
N LEU A 198 17.32 13.74 2.91
CA LEU A 198 18.47 12.86 2.68
C LEU A 198 18.42 12.13 1.32
N GLY A 199 17.36 12.29 0.52
CA GLY A 199 17.19 11.62 -0.76
C GLY A 199 16.87 10.14 -0.67
N HIS A 200 16.52 9.61 0.51
CA HIS A 200 16.19 8.20 0.69
C HIS A 200 14.97 7.80 -0.13
N LEU A 201 13.91 8.62 -0.12
CA LEU A 201 12.68 8.35 -0.88
C LEU A 201 12.88 8.50 -2.39
N ALA A 202 13.80 9.36 -2.82
CA ALA A 202 14.08 9.57 -4.25
C ALA A 202 14.63 8.32 -4.95
N GLN A 203 15.29 7.41 -4.21
CA GLN A 203 15.86 6.18 -4.75
C GLN A 203 14.81 5.20 -5.27
N GLU A 204 13.62 5.22 -4.68
CA GLU A 204 12.51 4.33 -5.04
C GLU A 204 11.50 4.97 -6.02
N ILE A 205 11.64 6.28 -6.29
CA ILE A 205 10.68 7.07 -7.08
C ILE A 205 11.11 7.16 -8.54
N ALA A 206 10.18 6.82 -9.45
CA ALA A 206 10.24 7.20 -10.86
C ALA A 206 9.44 8.49 -11.06
N PRO A 207 10.05 9.57 -11.55
CA PRO A 207 9.35 10.81 -11.82
C PRO A 207 8.24 10.65 -12.86
N VAL A 208 7.13 11.37 -12.68
CA VAL A 208 5.98 11.39 -13.58
C VAL A 208 5.98 12.69 -14.40
N SER A 209 6.00 12.57 -15.71
CA SER A 209 5.85 13.71 -16.61
C SER A 209 4.38 14.13 -16.70
N LEU A 210 4.09 15.36 -16.28
CA LEU A 210 2.74 15.93 -16.29
C LEU A 210 2.64 16.96 -17.41
N THR A 211 1.72 16.75 -18.35
CA THR A 211 1.45 17.70 -19.42
C THR A 211 0.41 18.71 -18.96
N GLY A 212 0.85 19.93 -18.77
CA GLY A 212 -0.01 21.05 -18.40
C GLY A 212 -0.67 21.74 -19.60
N LYS A 213 -1.38 22.84 -19.32
CA LYS A 213 -1.99 23.68 -20.35
C LYS A 213 -0.91 24.17 -21.34
N LYS A 214 -1.27 24.19 -22.63
CA LYS A 214 -0.39 24.58 -23.75
C LYS A 214 0.84 23.69 -23.99
N GLY A 215 0.81 22.43 -23.51
CA GLY A 215 1.88 21.46 -23.74
C GLY A 215 3.12 21.63 -22.86
N ALA A 216 3.07 22.48 -21.84
CA ALA A 216 4.17 22.57 -20.87
C ALA A 216 4.29 21.26 -20.09
N VAL A 217 5.49 20.70 -20.04
CA VAL A 217 5.79 19.48 -19.29
C VAL A 217 6.45 19.86 -17.98
N THR A 218 5.88 19.39 -16.87
CA THR A 218 6.47 19.46 -15.52
C THR A 218 6.77 18.07 -15.01
N LEU A 219 7.85 17.93 -14.25
CA LEU A 219 8.26 16.65 -13.69
C LEU A 219 7.83 16.58 -12.22
N PHE A 220 6.93 15.65 -11.90
CA PHE A 220 6.51 15.36 -10.54
C PHE A 220 7.40 14.22 -9.99
N SER A 221 8.29 14.54 -9.05
CA SER A 221 9.37 13.64 -8.60
C SER A 221 9.46 13.47 -7.08
N GLN A 222 8.55 14.08 -6.32
CA GLN A 222 8.54 14.00 -4.85
C GLN A 222 7.13 13.71 -4.34
N ASP A 223 7.05 12.97 -3.23
CA ASP A 223 5.78 12.76 -2.55
C ASP A 223 5.19 14.09 -2.11
N GLU A 224 3.91 14.31 -2.42
CA GLU A 224 3.22 15.60 -2.26
C GLU A 224 2.54 15.74 -0.89
N HIS A 225 2.31 14.61 -0.20
CA HIS A 225 1.53 14.58 1.03
C HIS A 225 2.29 15.03 2.29
N PRO A 226 3.63 14.84 2.44
CA PRO A 226 4.37 15.22 3.63
C PRO A 226 4.23 16.69 4.00
N ARG A 227 4.15 16.96 5.31
CA ARG A 227 4.01 18.28 5.92
C ARG A 227 5.15 18.51 6.91
N PRO A 228 6.33 18.92 6.44
CA PRO A 228 7.53 18.99 7.27
C PRO A 228 7.43 20.00 8.43
N ASP A 229 6.58 21.03 8.29
CA ASP A 229 6.39 22.10 9.28
C ASP A 229 5.31 21.75 10.34
N THR A 230 4.84 20.49 10.38
CA THR A 230 3.85 20.06 11.38
C THR A 230 4.43 20.18 12.79
N THR A 231 3.65 20.79 13.71
CA THR A 231 3.96 20.82 15.14
C THR A 231 2.94 20.06 15.97
N PHE A 232 3.30 19.73 17.20
CA PHE A 232 2.41 19.02 18.12
C PHE A 232 1.16 19.85 18.46
N GLU A 233 1.34 21.16 18.67
CA GLU A 233 0.26 22.11 18.96
C GLU A 233 -0.74 22.20 17.81
N GLN A 234 -0.26 22.20 16.58
CA GLN A 234 -1.13 22.18 15.39
C GLN A 234 -1.96 20.90 15.35
N LEU A 235 -1.38 19.74 15.64
CA LEU A 235 -2.10 18.46 15.69
C LEU A 235 -3.15 18.47 16.80
N GLN A 236 -2.81 18.92 18.01
CA GLN A 236 -3.73 19.00 19.13
C GLN A 236 -4.93 19.92 18.85
N ALA A 237 -4.76 20.98 18.06
CA ALA A 237 -5.81 21.92 17.71
C ALA A 237 -6.83 21.35 16.70
N LEU A 238 -6.55 20.20 16.07
CA LEU A 238 -7.45 19.60 15.07
C LEU A 238 -8.71 19.03 15.72
N LYS A 239 -9.84 19.22 15.05
CA LYS A 239 -11.14 18.67 15.45
C LYS A 239 -11.19 17.15 15.28
N THR A 240 -12.04 16.49 16.06
CA THR A 240 -12.39 15.07 15.96
C THR A 240 -13.76 14.91 15.30
N PRO A 241 -13.84 14.96 13.95
CA PRO A 241 -15.12 15.08 13.24
C PRO A 241 -15.91 13.77 13.17
N PHE A 242 -15.27 12.65 13.48
CA PHE A 242 -15.84 11.31 13.26
C PHE A 242 -16.63 10.78 14.46
N ARG A 243 -16.27 11.20 15.68
CA ARG A 243 -16.94 10.80 16.93
C ARG A 243 -16.86 11.93 17.97
N GLN A 244 -17.85 12.00 18.86
CA GLN A 244 -17.89 12.96 19.97
C GLN A 244 -18.22 12.25 21.28
N PRO A 245 -17.32 12.22 22.29
CA PRO A 245 -15.92 12.62 22.17
C PRO A 245 -15.13 11.64 21.29
N GLY A 246 -14.10 12.13 20.60
CA GLY A 246 -13.27 11.35 19.71
C GLY A 246 -11.78 11.68 19.82
N SER A 247 -10.96 10.91 19.13
CA SER A 247 -9.51 11.05 19.14
C SER A 247 -8.89 11.11 17.74
N VAL A 248 -9.58 10.59 16.75
CA VAL A 248 -9.11 10.54 15.35
C VAL A 248 -9.33 11.89 14.64
N THR A 249 -8.29 12.37 13.99
CA THR A 249 -8.28 13.64 13.27
C THR A 249 -7.68 13.47 11.88
N ALA A 250 -7.79 14.49 11.03
CA ALA A 250 -7.09 14.54 9.75
C ALA A 250 -5.56 14.56 9.87
N GLY A 251 -5.01 14.87 11.06
CA GLY A 251 -3.56 14.93 11.29
C GLY A 251 -2.97 13.60 11.78
N ASN A 252 -3.79 12.71 12.37
CA ASN A 252 -3.35 11.42 12.89
C ASN A 252 -3.94 10.22 12.13
N ALA A 253 -4.43 10.47 10.91
CA ALA A 253 -4.91 9.52 9.93
C ALA A 253 -4.12 9.65 8.62
N SER A 254 -4.04 8.59 7.83
CA SER A 254 -3.52 8.66 6.46
C SER A 254 -4.46 9.46 5.55
N GLY A 255 -3.92 10.02 4.48
CA GLY A 255 -4.70 10.75 3.49
C GLY A 255 -5.34 9.85 2.43
N LEU A 256 -6.19 10.48 1.59
CA LEU A 256 -6.63 9.95 0.30
C LEU A 256 -5.57 10.31 -0.74
N ASN A 257 -5.09 9.34 -1.50
CA ASN A 257 -3.90 9.52 -2.32
C ASN A 257 -3.96 8.74 -3.63
N ASP A 258 -3.09 9.15 -4.56
CA ASP A 258 -2.91 8.53 -5.87
C ASP A 258 -1.47 8.01 -5.98
N GLY A 259 -1.28 6.84 -6.58
CA GLY A 259 0.06 6.29 -6.79
C GLY A 259 0.06 4.87 -7.35
N ALA A 260 1.23 4.45 -7.84
CA ALA A 260 1.47 3.12 -8.36
C ALA A 260 2.88 2.64 -8.02
N ALA A 261 3.05 1.33 -7.85
CA ALA A 261 4.34 0.67 -7.63
C ALA A 261 4.37 -0.68 -8.32
N ALA A 262 5.55 -1.08 -8.80
CA ALA A 262 5.79 -2.40 -9.37
C ALA A 262 7.18 -2.91 -8.98
N LEU A 263 7.27 -4.23 -8.79
CA LEU A 263 8.50 -4.93 -8.46
C LEU A 263 8.67 -6.14 -9.40
N ILE A 264 9.92 -6.43 -9.77
CA ILE A 264 10.30 -7.65 -10.49
C ILE A 264 10.48 -8.75 -9.45
N VAL A 265 9.73 -9.83 -9.59
CA VAL A 265 9.83 -11.01 -8.75
C VAL A 265 10.22 -12.20 -9.61
N ALA A 266 11.36 -12.84 -9.29
CA ALA A 266 11.89 -13.94 -10.09
C ALA A 266 12.35 -15.13 -9.23
N SER A 267 12.34 -16.32 -9.82
CA SER A 267 13.09 -17.46 -9.29
C SER A 267 14.59 -17.22 -9.47
N GLU A 268 15.41 -17.89 -8.68
CA GLU A 268 16.88 -17.80 -8.81
C GLU A 268 17.35 -18.14 -10.23
N ALA A 269 16.84 -19.23 -10.79
CA ALA A 269 17.18 -19.68 -12.13
C ALA A 269 16.78 -18.67 -13.22
N MET A 270 15.59 -18.06 -13.08
CA MET A 270 15.11 -17.08 -14.06
C MET A 270 15.84 -15.73 -13.88
N ALA A 271 16.15 -15.33 -12.65
CA ALA A 271 16.96 -14.14 -12.40
C ALA A 271 18.34 -14.27 -13.08
N ALA A 272 19.02 -15.40 -12.87
CA ALA A 272 20.32 -15.68 -13.52
C ALA A 272 20.20 -15.68 -15.06
N ARG A 273 19.17 -16.34 -15.61
CA ARG A 273 18.92 -16.41 -17.05
C ARG A 273 18.67 -15.06 -17.70
N GLN A 274 18.01 -14.16 -17.01
CA GLN A 274 17.61 -12.82 -17.50
C GLN A 274 18.61 -11.72 -17.10
N GLY A 275 19.72 -12.08 -16.44
CA GLY A 275 20.71 -11.09 -15.98
C GLY A 275 20.18 -10.15 -14.90
N LEU A 276 19.21 -10.61 -14.10
CA LEU A 276 18.67 -9.89 -12.96
C LEU A 276 19.45 -10.25 -11.69
N THR A 277 19.67 -9.27 -10.83
CA THR A 277 20.32 -9.48 -9.53
C THR A 277 19.27 -9.62 -8.44
N PRO A 278 19.17 -10.75 -7.74
CA PRO A 278 18.38 -10.89 -6.52
C PRO A 278 18.83 -9.86 -5.47
N ARG A 279 17.87 -9.08 -4.92
CA ARG A 279 18.14 -8.08 -3.87
C ARG A 279 17.56 -8.51 -2.53
N ALA A 280 16.36 -9.10 -2.55
CA ALA A 280 15.79 -9.69 -1.34
C ALA A 280 14.97 -10.94 -1.68
N ARG A 281 14.99 -11.90 -0.78
CA ARG A 281 14.16 -13.10 -0.83
C ARG A 281 12.84 -12.87 -0.10
N ILE A 282 11.73 -13.27 -0.69
CA ILE A 282 10.43 -13.30 0.01
C ILE A 282 10.37 -14.58 0.85
N VAL A 283 10.59 -14.44 2.16
CA VAL A 283 10.70 -15.56 3.11
C VAL A 283 9.33 -16.19 3.34
N ALA A 284 8.38 -15.42 3.83
CA ALA A 284 7.05 -15.88 4.19
C ALA A 284 6.00 -14.78 4.01
N THR A 285 4.74 -15.20 3.85
CA THR A 285 3.57 -14.32 3.80
C THR A 285 2.43 -14.93 4.60
N ALA A 286 1.64 -14.10 5.28
CA ALA A 286 0.47 -14.55 6.03
C ALA A 286 -0.67 -13.54 5.96
N THR A 287 -1.90 -14.04 6.02
CA THR A 287 -3.11 -13.23 6.20
C THR A 287 -3.91 -13.77 7.37
N CYS A 288 -4.65 -12.87 8.04
CA CYS A 288 -5.57 -13.22 9.12
C CYS A 288 -6.84 -12.37 9.05
N GLY A 289 -7.96 -12.92 9.49
CA GLY A 289 -9.18 -12.17 9.76
C GLY A 289 -9.23 -11.69 11.21
N VAL A 290 -9.92 -10.58 11.43
CA VAL A 290 -10.26 -10.01 12.75
C VAL A 290 -11.67 -9.44 12.69
N GLU A 291 -12.23 -9.07 13.82
CA GLU A 291 -13.50 -8.37 13.91
C GLU A 291 -13.52 -7.15 12.98
N PRO A 292 -14.50 -7.01 12.05
CA PRO A 292 -14.54 -5.91 11.08
C PRO A 292 -14.48 -4.52 11.70
N ARG A 293 -15.14 -4.32 12.84
CA ARG A 293 -15.16 -3.05 13.58
C ARG A 293 -13.83 -2.71 14.24
N LEU A 294 -12.91 -3.68 14.32
CA LEU A 294 -11.56 -3.58 14.87
C LEU A 294 -10.50 -3.88 13.81
N MET A 295 -10.80 -3.61 12.55
CA MET A 295 -9.93 -3.98 11.42
C MET A 295 -8.48 -3.52 11.61
N GLY A 296 -8.26 -2.41 12.33
CA GLY A 296 -6.93 -1.83 12.58
C GLY A 296 -5.98 -2.76 13.31
N ILE A 297 -6.49 -3.76 14.07
CA ILE A 297 -5.63 -4.72 14.78
C ILE A 297 -5.18 -5.91 13.89
N GLY A 298 -5.66 -6.01 12.66
CA GLY A 298 -5.33 -7.08 11.71
C GLY A 298 -3.85 -7.39 11.55
N PRO A 299 -2.94 -6.39 11.56
CA PRO A 299 -1.48 -6.63 11.49
C PRO A 299 -0.96 -7.51 12.63
N LEU A 300 -1.54 -7.46 13.81
CA LEU A 300 -1.09 -8.23 14.97
C LEU A 300 -1.12 -9.74 14.73
N PRO A 301 -2.28 -10.38 14.45
CA PRO A 301 -2.31 -11.82 14.17
C PRO A 301 -1.59 -12.19 12.88
N ALA A 302 -1.60 -11.33 11.86
CA ALA A 302 -0.87 -11.58 10.61
C ALA A 302 0.65 -11.62 10.85
N THR A 303 1.18 -10.69 11.65
CA THR A 303 2.60 -10.65 12.05
C THR A 303 2.99 -11.88 12.85
N ARG A 304 2.22 -12.25 13.88
CA ARG A 304 2.50 -13.45 14.67
C ARG A 304 2.56 -14.69 13.80
N LYS A 305 1.59 -14.85 12.90
CA LYS A 305 1.51 -15.99 11.96
C LYS A 305 2.67 -16.02 10.98
N VAL A 306 3.08 -14.88 10.40
CA VAL A 306 4.19 -14.87 9.43
C VAL A 306 5.53 -15.15 10.11
N LEU A 307 5.74 -14.68 11.33
CA LEU A 307 6.93 -14.99 12.13
C LEU A 307 7.01 -16.47 12.46
N GLU A 308 5.90 -17.10 12.85
CA GLU A 308 5.82 -18.55 13.08
C GLU A 308 6.14 -19.34 11.81
N ILE A 309 5.54 -19.00 10.67
CA ILE A 309 5.81 -19.66 9.38
C ILE A 309 7.29 -19.52 8.99
N ALA A 310 7.89 -18.36 9.25
CA ALA A 310 9.29 -18.12 8.94
C ALA A 310 10.27 -18.74 9.92
N GLY A 311 9.84 -19.17 11.11
CA GLY A 311 10.69 -19.60 12.21
C GLY A 311 11.56 -18.46 12.76
N LEU A 312 11.05 -17.23 12.72
CA LEU A 312 11.75 -16.01 13.13
C LEU A 312 11.05 -15.33 14.30
N SER A 313 11.80 -14.53 15.04
CA SER A 313 11.28 -13.66 16.09
C SER A 313 11.18 -12.20 15.63
N LEU A 314 10.33 -11.40 16.28
CA LEU A 314 10.20 -9.96 16.00
C LEU A 314 11.52 -9.21 16.27
N ALA A 315 12.31 -9.66 17.23
CA ALA A 315 13.61 -9.05 17.56
C ALA A 315 14.67 -9.19 16.45
N GLN A 316 14.46 -10.10 15.48
CA GLN A 316 15.33 -10.27 14.33
C GLN A 316 14.99 -9.33 13.17
N MET A 317 13.93 -8.54 13.29
CA MET A 317 13.52 -7.61 12.24
C MET A 317 14.30 -6.30 12.35
N ASP A 318 15.19 -6.04 11.38
CA ASP A 318 15.97 -4.81 11.30
C ASP A 318 15.11 -3.62 10.84
N VAL A 319 14.06 -3.91 10.04
CA VAL A 319 13.10 -2.95 9.51
C VAL A 319 11.69 -3.50 9.66
N ILE A 320 10.77 -2.65 10.09
CA ILE A 320 9.34 -2.94 10.14
C ILE A 320 8.59 -1.83 9.41
N GLU A 321 8.02 -2.13 8.26
CA GLU A 321 7.11 -1.26 7.55
C GLU A 321 5.67 -1.62 7.96
N LEU A 322 5.13 -0.88 8.90
CA LEU A 322 3.74 -0.97 9.37
C LEU A 322 2.92 0.14 8.73
N ASN A 323 1.93 -0.19 7.90
CA ASN A 323 1.08 0.83 7.30
C ASN A 323 0.33 1.62 8.37
N GLU A 324 0.48 2.93 8.35
CA GLU A 324 -0.16 3.87 9.27
C GLU A 324 -1.50 4.35 8.71
N ALA A 325 -2.50 3.46 8.61
CA ALA A 325 -3.83 3.90 8.22
C ALA A 325 -4.37 4.94 9.21
N PHE A 326 -4.12 4.70 10.51
CA PHE A 326 -4.40 5.61 11.62
C PHE A 326 -3.33 5.44 12.69
N ALA A 327 -2.98 6.51 13.41
CA ALA A 327 -2.04 6.45 14.51
C ALA A 327 -2.55 5.52 15.65
N ALA A 328 -3.85 5.56 15.96
CA ALA A 328 -4.48 4.67 16.93
C ALA A 328 -4.23 3.20 16.61
N GLN A 329 -4.42 2.81 15.36
CA GLN A 329 -4.21 1.44 14.88
C GLN A 329 -2.73 1.04 14.96
N ALA A 330 -1.83 1.89 14.50
CA ALA A 330 -0.39 1.60 14.50
C ALA A 330 0.13 1.42 15.94
N LEU A 331 -0.22 2.32 16.84
CA LEU A 331 0.14 2.23 18.25
C LEU A 331 -0.42 0.98 18.95
N ALA A 332 -1.70 0.65 18.68
CA ALA A 332 -2.30 -0.56 19.25
C ALA A 332 -1.52 -1.82 18.80
N VAL A 333 -1.18 -1.93 17.52
CA VAL A 333 -0.40 -3.05 16.99
C VAL A 333 1.00 -3.08 17.62
N MET A 334 1.72 -1.96 17.64
CA MET A 334 3.07 -1.88 18.22
C MET A 334 3.10 -2.29 19.68
N ARG A 335 2.21 -1.73 20.51
CA ARG A 335 2.11 -2.04 21.95
C ARG A 335 1.77 -3.52 22.19
N GLN A 336 0.86 -4.10 21.39
CA GLN A 336 0.50 -5.53 21.48
C GLN A 336 1.60 -6.49 20.98
N LEU A 337 2.54 -5.99 20.17
CA LEU A 337 3.75 -6.69 19.76
C LEU A 337 4.92 -6.46 20.72
N GLY A 338 4.76 -5.65 21.77
CA GLY A 338 5.82 -5.32 22.73
C GLY A 338 6.85 -4.32 22.21
N LEU A 339 6.50 -3.55 21.17
CA LEU A 339 7.38 -2.53 20.61
C LEU A 339 7.12 -1.18 21.30
N PRO A 340 8.18 -0.39 21.59
CA PRO A 340 8.03 1.01 22.01
C PRO A 340 7.31 1.85 20.96
N ASP A 341 6.55 2.85 21.37
CA ASP A 341 5.83 3.75 20.47
C ASP A 341 6.76 4.48 19.48
N ASP A 342 8.02 4.69 19.83
CA ASP A 342 9.05 5.38 19.06
C ASP A 342 10.10 4.44 18.44
N ALA A 343 9.87 3.13 18.46
CA ALA A 343 10.79 2.12 17.95
C ALA A 343 11.46 2.57 16.62
N PRO A 344 12.82 2.62 16.59
CA PRO A 344 13.55 3.22 15.46
C PRO A 344 13.51 2.37 14.20
N GLN A 345 13.23 1.06 14.32
CA GLN A 345 13.09 0.15 13.20
C GLN A 345 11.70 0.19 12.55
N VAL A 346 10.69 0.78 13.21
CA VAL A 346 9.33 0.91 12.67
C VAL A 346 9.21 2.17 11.83
N ASN A 347 8.87 2.05 10.57
CA ASN A 347 8.68 3.15 9.62
C ASN A 347 9.82 4.20 9.70
N PRO A 348 11.08 3.81 9.49
CA PRO A 348 12.23 4.71 9.71
C PRO A 348 12.24 5.92 8.79
N ASN A 349 11.57 5.84 7.64
CA ASN A 349 11.45 6.89 6.65
C ASN A 349 10.05 7.57 6.65
N GLY A 350 9.29 7.43 7.75
CA GLY A 350 7.90 7.84 7.83
C GLY A 350 6.95 6.81 7.22
N GLY A 351 5.68 6.89 7.57
CA GLY A 351 4.65 5.97 7.08
C GLY A 351 3.49 6.71 6.41
N ALA A 352 2.35 6.04 6.28
CA ALA A 352 1.22 6.51 5.47
C ALA A 352 0.57 7.82 5.99
N ILE A 353 0.70 8.14 7.27
CA ILE A 353 0.23 9.44 7.80
C ILE A 353 0.98 10.59 7.12
N ALA A 354 2.27 10.43 6.91
CA ALA A 354 3.09 11.44 6.26
C ALA A 354 3.14 11.29 4.74
N LEU A 355 3.31 10.05 4.23
CA LEU A 355 3.54 9.78 2.80
C LEU A 355 2.24 9.66 2.00
N GLY A 356 1.13 9.23 2.64
CA GLY A 356 -0.13 8.93 2.00
C GLY A 356 -0.40 7.44 1.85
N HIS A 357 -1.66 7.11 1.48
CA HIS A 357 -2.16 5.73 1.43
C HIS A 357 -2.98 5.45 0.16
N PRO A 358 -2.37 5.40 -1.04
CA PRO A 358 -3.03 4.87 -2.23
C PRO A 358 -3.27 3.36 -2.01
N LEU A 359 -4.52 2.94 -1.84
CA LEU A 359 -4.88 1.63 -1.28
C LEU A 359 -4.15 0.46 -1.98
N GLY A 360 -4.38 0.29 -3.27
CA GLY A 360 -3.82 -0.81 -4.05
C GLY A 360 -2.29 -0.80 -4.17
N MET A 361 -1.68 0.39 -4.12
CA MET A 361 -0.22 0.55 -4.20
C MET A 361 0.48 0.27 -2.86
N SER A 362 -0.16 0.62 -1.73
CA SER A 362 0.54 0.78 -0.45
C SER A 362 1.31 -0.46 0.00
N GLY A 363 0.74 -1.66 -0.18
CA GLY A 363 1.43 -2.89 0.19
C GLY A 363 2.71 -3.14 -0.60
N ALA A 364 2.71 -2.82 -1.89
CA ALA A 364 3.90 -2.91 -2.74
C ALA A 364 4.94 -1.85 -2.35
N ARG A 365 4.50 -0.62 -1.99
CA ARG A 365 5.38 0.44 -1.47
C ARG A 365 6.06 -0.01 -0.16
N LEU A 366 5.34 -0.66 0.77
CA LEU A 366 5.95 -1.16 2.01
C LEU A 366 7.12 -2.11 1.70
N ALA A 367 6.92 -3.08 0.80
CA ALA A 367 7.97 -4.03 0.44
C ALA A 367 9.15 -3.34 -0.26
N LEU A 368 8.88 -2.38 -1.14
CA LEU A 368 9.90 -1.60 -1.84
C LEU A 368 10.71 -0.74 -0.87
N SER A 369 10.06 0.04 0.00
CA SER A 369 10.73 0.89 1.00
C SER A 369 11.54 0.06 1.99
N ALA A 370 11.01 -1.10 2.40
CA ALA A 370 11.71 -2.04 3.27
C ALA A 370 12.99 -2.59 2.61
N LEU A 371 12.93 -2.92 1.31
CA LEU A 371 14.10 -3.37 0.55
C LEU A 371 15.22 -2.32 0.55
N PHE A 372 14.90 -1.08 0.14
CA PHE A 372 15.89 0.00 0.11
C PHE A 372 16.44 0.33 1.49
N GLU A 373 15.62 0.23 2.54
CA GLU A 373 16.07 0.48 3.91
C GLU A 373 16.97 -0.64 4.44
N LEU A 374 16.68 -1.91 4.11
CA LEU A 374 17.57 -3.02 4.45
C LEU A 374 18.96 -2.87 3.79
N GLU A 375 18.99 -2.47 2.52
CA GLU A 375 20.27 -2.22 1.83
C GLU A 375 21.05 -1.08 2.48
N ARG A 376 20.38 0.04 2.80
CA ARG A 376 21.00 1.21 3.41
C ARG A 376 21.60 0.93 4.78
N ARG A 377 20.92 0.09 5.57
CA ARG A 377 21.36 -0.28 6.92
C ARG A 377 22.27 -1.49 6.96
N ALA A 378 22.50 -2.17 5.83
CA ALA A 378 23.05 -3.49 5.78
C ALA A 378 22.31 -4.50 6.70
N GLY A 379 20.98 -4.27 6.88
CA GLY A 379 20.09 -5.12 7.66
C GLY A 379 19.77 -6.41 6.91
N ARG A 380 19.27 -7.40 7.62
CA ARG A 380 18.98 -8.73 7.06
C ARG A 380 17.48 -8.94 6.81
N TYR A 381 16.63 -8.72 7.81
CA TYR A 381 15.20 -9.03 7.74
C TYR A 381 14.34 -7.79 7.83
N ALA A 382 13.31 -7.72 7.00
CA ALA A 382 12.24 -6.76 7.15
C ALA A 382 10.87 -7.43 7.22
N LEU A 383 10.00 -6.86 8.07
CA LEU A 383 8.59 -7.18 8.18
C LEU A 383 7.77 -6.06 7.54
N CYS A 384 6.94 -6.39 6.57
CA CYS A 384 5.92 -5.51 6.01
C CYS A 384 4.55 -5.98 6.48
N THR A 385 3.75 -5.12 7.10
CA THR A 385 2.43 -5.50 7.60
C THR A 385 1.44 -4.36 7.53
N MET A 386 0.16 -4.69 7.33
CA MET A 386 -0.90 -3.70 7.23
C MET A 386 -2.27 -4.24 7.58
N CYS A 387 -3.12 -3.35 8.10
CA CYS A 387 -4.54 -3.59 8.31
C CYS A 387 -5.30 -3.47 6.98
N ILE A 388 -6.45 -4.10 6.94
CA ILE A 388 -7.28 -4.19 5.73
C ILE A 388 -8.74 -4.01 6.16
N GLY A 389 -9.45 -3.17 5.46
CA GLY A 389 -10.88 -2.96 5.68
C GLY A 389 -11.67 -4.27 5.71
N VAL A 390 -12.83 -4.25 6.33
CA VAL A 390 -13.67 -5.44 6.57
C VAL A 390 -12.99 -6.49 7.48
N GLY A 391 -12.00 -6.07 8.28
CA GLY A 391 -11.44 -6.92 9.34
C GLY A 391 -10.43 -7.97 8.88
N GLN A 392 -9.34 -7.54 8.22
CA GLN A 392 -8.24 -8.44 7.89
C GLN A 392 -6.88 -7.78 8.18
N GLY A 393 -5.82 -8.59 8.15
CA GLY A 393 -4.44 -8.17 8.15
C GLY A 393 -3.60 -9.04 7.22
N ILE A 394 -2.53 -8.46 6.69
CA ILE A 394 -1.52 -9.16 5.88
C ILE A 394 -0.13 -8.81 6.38
N ALA A 395 0.78 -9.78 6.33
CA ALA A 395 2.18 -9.60 6.66
C ALA A 395 3.08 -10.38 5.69
N MET A 396 4.27 -9.83 5.44
CA MET A 396 5.31 -10.43 4.62
C MET A 396 6.66 -10.20 5.28
N ILE A 397 7.53 -11.21 5.26
CA ILE A 397 8.94 -11.08 5.64
C ILE A 397 9.81 -11.20 4.40
N ILE A 398 10.70 -10.24 4.22
CA ILE A 398 11.76 -10.28 3.21
C ILE A 398 13.12 -10.36 3.88
N GLU A 399 14.06 -11.01 3.23
CA GLU A 399 15.46 -11.15 3.66
C GLU A 399 16.37 -10.59 2.57
N ARG A 400 17.22 -9.61 2.90
CA ARG A 400 18.25 -9.10 1.98
C ARG A 400 19.26 -10.20 1.66
N VAL A 401 19.63 -10.34 0.40
CA VAL A 401 20.59 -11.33 -0.09
C VAL A 401 21.85 -10.65 -0.63
#